data_18bbfcaee7610aa40d0bf442377f2c20
#
_entry.id   18bbfcaee7610aa40d0bf442377f2c20
#
_cell.length_a   1.000
_cell.length_b   1.000
_cell.length_c   1.000
_cell.angle_alpha   90.00
_cell.angle_beta   90.00
_cell.angle_gamma   90.00
#
_symmetry.space_group_name_H-M   'P 1'
#
loop_
_entity.id
_entity.type
_entity.pdbx_description
1 polymer ?
#
loop_
_entity_poly.entity_id
_entity_poly.type
_entity_poly.pdbx_seq_one_letter_code
_entity_poly.pdbx_strand_id
1 'polypeptide(L)'
;KDTAHAKAMESLKPGTRKEEKIKAKLDPEKDYTQDKDCVGCHVDGFGKKGGYTIEAPKKPLAAVGCESCHGPGRVYRGEHRKAGQAFESKGTTTQRKVVADKGQDFHFEESCNACHLNYEGSPWKGAKPPYTPFTPSVDEKYTFTFDKMVKDVKAMHEHYKLDGSFTGEPKFKYHDEFQASAKVPEKGAKKGKGK
;
A
#
# COMPACT_ATOMS: atom_id res chain seq x y z
N LYS A 1 -7.94 -9.25 -1.83
CA LYS A 1 -7.25 -9.76 -3.04
C LYS A 1 -7.83 -9.18 -4.34
N ASP A 2 -8.90 -8.39 -4.28
CA ASP A 2 -9.59 -7.86 -5.46
C ASP A 2 -9.50 -6.34 -5.61
N THR A 3 -8.64 -5.69 -4.82
CA THR A 3 -8.40 -4.26 -4.91
C THR A 3 -7.55 -3.90 -6.14
N ALA A 4 -7.62 -2.64 -6.58
CA ALA A 4 -6.80 -2.14 -7.68
C ALA A 4 -5.30 -2.33 -7.39
N HIS A 5 -4.85 -2.06 -6.18
CA HIS A 5 -3.46 -2.26 -5.75
C HIS A 5 -3.01 -3.72 -5.82
N ALA A 6 -3.87 -4.68 -5.43
CA ALA A 6 -3.55 -6.10 -5.54
C ALA A 6 -3.39 -6.59 -7.00
N LYS A 7 -3.90 -5.83 -7.96
CA LYS A 7 -3.81 -6.11 -9.41
C LYS A 7 -2.84 -5.17 -10.15
N ALA A 8 -2.05 -4.38 -9.41
CA ALA A 8 -1.20 -3.35 -10.01
C ALA A 8 -0.24 -3.93 -11.07
N MET A 9 0.41 -5.06 -10.80
CA MET A 9 1.32 -5.71 -11.73
C MET A 9 0.63 -6.20 -13.02
N GLU A 10 -0.66 -6.56 -12.94
CA GLU A 10 -1.42 -6.98 -14.13
C GLU A 10 -1.55 -5.87 -15.17
N SER A 11 -1.60 -4.61 -14.73
CA SER A 11 -1.70 -3.45 -15.62
C SER A 11 -0.46 -3.23 -16.50
N LEU A 12 0.68 -3.82 -16.14
CA LEU A 12 1.93 -3.74 -16.90
C LEU A 12 2.02 -4.74 -18.06
N LYS A 13 1.14 -5.74 -18.09
CA LYS A 13 1.16 -6.79 -19.11
C LYS A 13 0.74 -6.26 -20.50
N PRO A 14 1.18 -6.91 -21.58
CA PRO A 14 0.69 -6.64 -22.94
C PRO A 14 -0.83 -6.71 -23.03
N GLY A 15 -1.42 -5.85 -23.82
CA GLY A 15 -2.86 -5.86 -24.09
C GLY A 15 -3.75 -5.41 -22.93
N THR A 16 -3.20 -5.12 -21.75
CA THR A 16 -3.94 -4.58 -20.62
C THR A 16 -3.93 -3.05 -20.61
N ARG A 17 -5.03 -2.41 -20.14
CA ARG A 17 -5.10 -0.95 -20.05
C ARG A 17 -4.71 -0.23 -21.34
N LYS A 18 -5.15 -0.74 -22.49
CA LYS A 18 -4.73 -0.25 -23.81
C LYS A 18 -4.98 1.24 -24.00
N GLU A 19 -6.19 1.70 -23.71
CA GLU A 19 -6.56 3.11 -23.90
C GLU A 19 -5.71 4.03 -23.03
N GLU A 20 -5.48 3.66 -21.77
CA GLU A 20 -4.66 4.43 -20.85
C GLU A 20 -3.19 4.51 -21.31
N LYS A 21 -2.64 3.39 -21.75
CA LYS A 21 -1.29 3.34 -22.31
C LYS A 21 -1.15 4.24 -23.55
N ILE A 22 -2.11 4.16 -24.49
CA ILE A 22 -2.12 5.01 -25.69
C ILE A 22 -2.19 6.49 -25.30
N LYS A 23 -3.08 6.89 -24.39
CA LYS A 23 -3.16 8.27 -23.89
C LYS A 23 -1.84 8.76 -23.29
N ALA A 24 -1.16 7.89 -22.56
CA ALA A 24 0.15 8.15 -21.97
C ALA A 24 1.32 8.00 -22.95
N LYS A 25 1.05 7.82 -24.25
CA LYS A 25 2.06 7.63 -25.33
C LYS A 25 2.94 6.40 -25.12
N LEU A 26 2.41 5.36 -24.51
CA LEU A 26 3.04 4.06 -24.31
C LEU A 26 2.52 3.04 -25.35
N ASP A 27 3.36 2.08 -25.72
CA ASP A 27 2.94 0.94 -26.55
C ASP A 27 2.03 0.00 -25.74
N PRO A 28 0.75 -0.20 -26.12
CA PRO A 28 -0.19 -1.03 -25.39
C PRO A 28 0.16 -2.53 -25.43
N GLU A 29 0.96 -2.97 -26.40
CA GLU A 29 1.35 -4.38 -26.56
C GLU A 29 2.74 -4.70 -25.98
N LYS A 30 3.49 -3.69 -25.50
CA LYS A 30 4.76 -3.90 -24.81
C LYS A 30 4.52 -4.51 -23.42
N ASP A 31 5.38 -5.46 -23.03
CA ASP A 31 5.45 -5.97 -21.67
C ASP A 31 6.32 -5.03 -20.80
N TYR A 32 5.67 -4.35 -19.86
CA TYR A 32 6.32 -3.45 -18.90
C TYR A 32 6.65 -4.16 -17.57
N THR A 33 6.37 -5.46 -17.42
CA THR A 33 6.67 -6.20 -16.19
C THR A 33 8.17 -6.36 -15.94
N GLN A 34 8.99 -6.10 -16.96
CA GLN A 34 10.46 -6.10 -16.90
C GLN A 34 11.06 -4.69 -16.89
N ASP A 35 10.23 -3.66 -16.94
CA ASP A 35 10.67 -2.27 -16.99
C ASP A 35 10.83 -1.73 -15.55
N LYS A 36 12.07 -1.44 -15.16
CA LYS A 36 12.42 -0.97 -13.82
C LYS A 36 11.71 0.34 -13.43
N ASP A 37 11.47 1.19 -14.43
CA ASP A 37 10.81 2.48 -14.22
C ASP A 37 9.31 2.34 -13.92
N CYS A 38 8.71 1.25 -14.41
CA CYS A 38 7.30 0.93 -14.16
C CYS A 38 7.10 0.09 -12.88
N VAL A 39 7.92 -0.96 -12.73
CA VAL A 39 7.77 -1.96 -11.68
C VAL A 39 7.83 -1.35 -10.28
N GLY A 40 8.62 -0.28 -10.07
CA GLY A 40 8.80 0.37 -8.77
C GLY A 40 7.49 0.77 -8.07
N CYS A 41 6.46 1.18 -8.84
CA CYS A 41 5.15 1.57 -8.33
C CYS A 41 4.11 0.43 -8.35
N HIS A 42 4.46 -0.74 -8.88
CA HIS A 42 3.51 -1.82 -9.12
C HIS A 42 3.76 -3.09 -8.29
N VAL A 43 4.80 -3.08 -7.41
CA VAL A 43 5.18 -4.23 -6.60
C VAL A 43 5.65 -3.81 -5.19
N ASP A 44 5.70 -4.76 -4.28
CA ASP A 44 6.21 -4.52 -2.92
C ASP A 44 7.74 -4.47 -2.87
N GLY A 45 8.28 -3.35 -2.40
CA GLY A 45 9.67 -3.21 -1.99
C GLY A 45 10.71 -3.29 -3.10
N PHE A 46 10.37 -2.92 -4.36
CA PHE A 46 11.35 -2.87 -5.45
C PHE A 46 12.58 -2.02 -5.06
N GLY A 47 13.77 -2.55 -5.34
CA GLY A 47 15.03 -1.90 -4.97
C GLY A 47 15.39 -1.96 -3.47
N LYS A 48 14.55 -2.58 -2.64
CA LYS A 48 14.81 -2.75 -1.19
C LYS A 48 15.23 -4.18 -0.87
N LYS A 49 16.05 -4.36 0.17
CA LYS A 49 16.49 -5.69 0.62
C LYS A 49 15.29 -6.58 0.97
N GLY A 50 15.16 -7.69 0.27
CA GLY A 50 14.09 -8.67 0.48
C GLY A 50 12.80 -8.37 -0.29
N GLY A 51 12.70 -7.23 -0.96
CA GLY A 51 11.58 -6.85 -1.81
C GLY A 51 11.53 -7.61 -3.13
N TYR A 52 10.62 -7.18 -4.02
CA TYR A 52 10.50 -7.73 -5.36
C TYR A 52 11.76 -7.45 -6.19
N THR A 53 12.15 -8.44 -7.01
CA THR A 53 13.18 -8.27 -8.03
C THR A 53 12.69 -8.87 -9.34
N ILE A 54 13.10 -8.28 -10.47
CA ILE A 54 12.73 -8.74 -11.82
C ILE A 54 13.40 -10.08 -12.11
N GLU A 55 14.65 -10.22 -11.69
CA GLU A 55 15.49 -11.41 -11.95
C GLU A 55 15.02 -12.64 -11.18
N ALA A 56 14.39 -12.45 -10.02
CA ALA A 56 13.84 -13.52 -9.17
C ALA A 56 12.47 -13.12 -8.60
N PRO A 57 11.44 -13.05 -9.44
CA PRO A 57 10.13 -12.53 -9.07
C PRO A 57 9.47 -13.43 -8.02
N LYS A 58 9.11 -12.83 -6.88
CA LYS A 58 8.37 -13.52 -5.82
C LYS A 58 6.89 -13.19 -5.93
N LYS A 59 6.07 -14.16 -6.28
CA LYS A 59 4.63 -13.99 -6.48
C LYS A 59 3.91 -13.20 -5.38
N PRO A 60 4.19 -13.39 -4.07
CA PRO A 60 3.53 -12.60 -3.03
C PRO A 60 3.86 -11.10 -3.05
N LEU A 61 4.96 -10.70 -3.70
CA LEU A 61 5.43 -9.31 -3.81
C LEU A 61 5.08 -8.67 -5.17
N ALA A 62 4.49 -9.43 -6.10
CA ALA A 62 4.12 -8.98 -7.44
C ALA A 62 2.78 -8.21 -7.42
N ALA A 63 2.65 -7.27 -6.51
CA ALA A 63 1.50 -6.38 -6.34
C ALA A 63 1.89 -5.23 -5.39
N VAL A 64 1.09 -4.19 -5.35
CA VAL A 64 1.14 -3.19 -4.26
C VAL A 64 0.39 -3.79 -3.06
N GLY A 65 1.12 -4.35 -2.14
CA GLY A 65 0.59 -5.05 -0.97
C GLY A 65 0.67 -4.23 0.31
N CYS A 66 0.50 -4.91 1.44
CA CYS A 66 0.49 -4.27 2.75
C CYS A 66 1.81 -3.52 3.05
N GLU A 67 2.93 -4.10 2.65
CA GLU A 67 4.26 -3.56 2.97
C GLU A 67 4.61 -2.29 2.18
N SER A 68 3.90 -2.01 1.07
CA SER A 68 4.06 -0.76 0.33
C SER A 68 3.62 0.47 1.14
N CYS A 69 2.60 0.31 2.00
CA CYS A 69 2.07 1.38 2.84
C CYS A 69 2.55 1.27 4.30
N HIS A 70 2.61 0.06 4.85
CA HIS A 70 2.89 -0.17 6.27
C HIS A 70 4.37 -0.45 6.57
N GLY A 71 5.26 -0.45 5.55
CA GLY A 71 6.66 -0.82 5.69
C GLY A 71 6.87 -2.33 5.85
N PRO A 72 8.14 -2.79 5.92
CA PRO A 72 8.49 -4.20 5.90
C PRO A 72 8.00 -4.94 7.15
N GLY A 73 6.95 -5.75 7.01
CA GLY A 73 6.19 -6.37 8.10
C GLY A 73 6.89 -7.50 8.86
N ARG A 74 8.08 -7.93 8.45
CA ARG A 74 8.73 -9.10 9.03
C ARG A 74 8.90 -9.02 10.56
N VAL A 75 9.21 -7.85 11.08
CA VAL A 75 9.49 -7.64 12.52
C VAL A 75 8.25 -7.18 13.27
N TYR A 76 7.62 -6.09 12.86
CA TYR A 76 6.49 -5.49 13.61
C TYR A 76 5.24 -6.37 13.62
N ARG A 77 5.02 -7.25 12.62
CA ARG A 77 3.90 -8.19 12.60
C ARG A 77 3.86 -9.10 13.83
N GLY A 78 5.02 -9.46 14.37
CA GLY A 78 5.11 -10.22 15.63
C GLY A 78 4.59 -9.42 16.81
N GLU A 79 4.88 -8.12 16.87
CA GLU A 79 4.40 -7.24 17.94
C GLU A 79 2.89 -7.00 17.84
N HIS A 80 2.34 -6.87 16.63
CA HIS A 80 0.89 -6.82 16.43
C HIS A 80 0.18 -8.02 17.04
N ARG A 81 0.69 -9.22 16.79
CA ARG A 81 0.12 -10.46 17.34
C ARG A 81 0.19 -10.48 18.87
N LYS A 82 1.34 -10.09 19.46
CA LYS A 82 1.52 -10.02 20.91
C LYS A 82 0.56 -9.01 21.55
N ALA A 83 0.42 -7.83 20.94
CA ALA A 83 -0.49 -6.79 21.42
C ALA A 83 -1.95 -7.27 21.41
N GLY A 84 -2.41 -7.88 20.32
CA GLY A 84 -3.74 -8.47 20.23
C GLY A 84 -3.98 -9.53 21.31
N GLN A 85 -3.05 -10.46 21.49
CA GLN A 85 -3.14 -11.49 22.54
C GLN A 85 -3.16 -10.91 23.96
N ALA A 86 -2.34 -9.89 24.23
CA ALA A 86 -2.30 -9.23 25.53
C ALA A 86 -3.62 -8.50 25.82
N PHE A 87 -4.18 -7.84 24.82
CA PHE A 87 -5.46 -7.17 24.96
C PHE A 87 -6.61 -8.16 25.17
N GLU A 88 -6.71 -9.21 24.37
CA GLU A 88 -7.75 -10.23 24.48
C GLU A 88 -7.72 -10.99 25.81
N SER A 89 -6.51 -11.32 26.31
CA SER A 89 -6.36 -12.14 27.52
C SER A 89 -6.35 -11.36 28.82
N LYS A 90 -5.84 -10.10 28.81
CA LYS A 90 -5.57 -9.32 30.01
C LYS A 90 -6.13 -7.89 29.96
N GLY A 91 -6.73 -7.46 28.86
CA GLY A 91 -7.14 -6.06 28.64
C GLY A 91 -5.95 -5.08 28.58
N THR A 92 -4.72 -5.59 28.39
CA THR A 92 -3.52 -4.75 28.38
C THR A 92 -3.30 -4.12 27.01
N THR A 93 -3.14 -2.81 26.98
CA THR A 93 -2.85 -2.06 25.74
C THR A 93 -1.35 -1.98 25.47
N THR A 94 -0.98 -1.85 24.19
CA THR A 94 0.40 -1.67 23.73
C THR A 94 0.56 -0.30 23.10
N GLN A 95 1.66 0.41 23.40
CA GLN A 95 1.96 1.68 22.75
C GLN A 95 2.28 1.45 21.27
N ARG A 96 1.70 2.28 20.36
CA ARG A 96 1.99 2.22 18.90
C ARG A 96 3.48 2.39 18.60
N LYS A 97 4.18 3.15 19.45
CA LYS A 97 5.63 3.32 19.35
C LYS A 97 6.38 1.98 19.29
N VAL A 98 5.92 0.94 19.96
CA VAL A 98 6.55 -0.40 19.93
C VAL A 98 6.60 -0.97 18.53
N VAL A 99 5.53 -0.82 17.75
CA VAL A 99 5.49 -1.30 16.37
C VAL A 99 6.17 -0.34 15.39
N ALA A 100 6.12 0.97 15.66
CA ALA A 100 6.86 1.98 14.90
C ALA A 100 8.38 1.76 15.00
N ASP A 101 8.89 1.55 16.18
CA ASP A 101 10.33 1.24 16.43
C ASP A 101 10.76 -0.08 15.77
N LYS A 102 9.83 -0.94 15.42
CA LYS A 102 10.06 -2.19 14.67
C LYS A 102 9.81 -2.04 13.16
N GLY A 103 9.64 -0.82 12.69
CA GLY A 103 9.58 -0.49 11.26
C GLY A 103 8.18 -0.43 10.65
N GLN A 104 7.12 -0.40 11.48
CA GLN A 104 5.80 -0.06 10.94
C GLN A 104 5.77 1.41 10.55
N ASP A 105 5.41 1.67 9.29
CA ASP A 105 5.23 3.02 8.78
C ASP A 105 3.83 3.55 9.14
N PHE A 106 3.78 4.82 9.54
CA PHE A 106 2.58 5.59 9.82
C PHE A 106 2.46 6.83 8.92
N HIS A 107 3.41 7.04 7.98
CA HIS A 107 3.45 8.16 7.04
C HIS A 107 2.78 7.79 5.72
N PHE A 108 1.54 7.34 5.77
CA PHE A 108 0.84 6.80 4.60
C PHE A 108 0.68 7.78 3.45
N GLU A 109 0.55 9.09 3.74
CA GLU A 109 0.44 10.11 2.71
C GLU A 109 1.68 10.12 1.81
N GLU A 110 2.88 10.10 2.40
CA GLU A 110 4.14 10.03 1.67
C GLU A 110 4.24 8.74 0.83
N SER A 111 3.83 7.61 1.39
CA SER A 111 3.82 6.33 0.68
C SER A 111 2.89 6.34 -0.54
N CYS A 112 1.72 6.97 -0.42
CA CYS A 112 0.79 7.15 -1.54
C CYS A 112 1.36 8.10 -2.60
N ASN A 113 1.87 9.26 -2.16
CA ASN A 113 2.41 10.29 -3.03
C ASN A 113 3.60 9.78 -3.85
N ALA A 114 4.42 8.89 -3.29
CA ALA A 114 5.58 8.30 -3.96
C ALA A 114 5.24 7.54 -5.25
N CYS A 115 4.00 7.13 -5.44
CA CYS A 115 3.51 6.51 -6.67
C CYS A 115 2.52 7.42 -7.42
N HIS A 116 1.54 8.00 -6.71
CA HIS A 116 0.43 8.73 -7.32
C HIS A 116 0.77 10.18 -7.70
N LEU A 117 1.73 10.79 -7.04
CA LEU A 117 2.21 12.14 -7.34
C LEU A 117 3.67 12.18 -7.84
N ASN A 118 4.21 11.04 -8.27
CA ASN A 118 5.59 10.99 -8.79
C ASN A 118 5.64 11.30 -10.29
N TYR A 119 5.29 12.53 -10.68
CA TYR A 119 5.37 13.01 -12.06
C TYR A 119 6.06 14.38 -12.11
N GLU A 120 6.58 14.74 -13.27
CA GLU A 120 7.22 16.03 -13.51
C GLU A 120 6.20 17.18 -13.34
N GLY A 121 6.58 18.20 -12.58
CA GLY A 121 5.66 19.32 -12.25
C GLY A 121 4.60 18.99 -11.19
N SER A 122 4.73 17.85 -10.50
CA SER A 122 3.87 17.47 -9.39
C SER A 122 3.88 18.54 -8.27
N PRO A 123 2.75 18.76 -7.58
CA PRO A 123 2.71 19.58 -6.37
C PRO A 123 3.46 18.95 -5.18
N TRP A 124 3.74 17.64 -5.24
CA TRP A 124 4.51 16.96 -4.21
C TRP A 124 6.01 17.17 -4.38
N LYS A 125 6.65 17.74 -3.35
CA LYS A 125 8.09 18.09 -3.37
C LYS A 125 9.02 16.89 -3.44
N GLY A 126 8.54 15.67 -3.14
CA GLY A 126 9.30 14.44 -3.20
C GLY A 126 9.38 13.78 -4.58
N ALA A 127 8.67 14.32 -5.58
CA ALA A 127 8.66 13.76 -6.94
C ALA A 127 10.07 13.77 -7.57
N LYS A 128 10.47 12.64 -8.13
CA LYS A 128 11.80 12.45 -8.75
C LYS A 128 11.77 11.34 -9.79
N PRO A 129 12.63 11.41 -10.83
CA PRO A 129 12.74 10.34 -11.81
C PRO A 129 13.04 8.95 -11.17
N PRO A 130 12.56 7.87 -11.80
CA PRO A 130 11.72 7.86 -13.00
C PRO A 130 10.29 8.33 -12.69
N TYR A 131 9.74 9.19 -13.58
CA TYR A 131 8.39 9.73 -13.44
C TYR A 131 7.34 8.81 -14.04
N THR A 132 6.15 8.73 -13.40
CA THR A 132 5.01 8.08 -14.03
C THR A 132 4.51 8.93 -15.21
N PRO A 133 4.18 8.31 -16.36
CA PRO A 133 3.55 9.01 -17.48
C PRO A 133 2.05 9.24 -17.30
N PHE A 134 1.44 8.65 -16.26
CA PHE A 134 0.01 8.76 -15.96
C PHE A 134 -0.23 9.97 -15.06
N THR A 135 -0.48 11.12 -15.67
CA THR A 135 -0.60 12.42 -15.01
C THR A 135 -1.98 13.03 -15.21
N PRO A 136 -2.42 14.00 -14.39
CA PRO A 136 -3.68 14.72 -14.60
C PRO A 136 -3.78 15.43 -15.95
N SER A 137 -2.67 15.80 -16.58
CA SER A 137 -2.65 16.37 -17.93
C SER A 137 -2.94 15.35 -19.04
N VAL A 138 -2.71 14.06 -18.79
CA VAL A 138 -3.04 12.96 -19.71
C VAL A 138 -4.51 12.53 -19.55
N ASP A 139 -4.97 12.44 -18.31
CA ASP A 139 -6.37 12.13 -17.99
C ASP A 139 -6.66 12.60 -16.57
N GLU A 140 -7.75 13.37 -16.39
CA GLU A 140 -8.16 13.94 -15.10
C GLU A 140 -8.36 12.87 -14.01
N LYS A 141 -8.68 11.63 -14.39
CA LYS A 141 -8.82 10.50 -13.44
C LYS A 141 -7.52 10.18 -12.66
N TYR A 142 -6.36 10.67 -13.12
CA TYR A 142 -5.08 10.54 -12.42
C TYR A 142 -4.85 11.65 -11.38
N THR A 143 -5.80 12.57 -11.22
CA THR A 143 -5.76 13.53 -10.12
C THR A 143 -5.82 12.78 -8.80
N PHE A 144 -4.76 12.90 -8.01
CA PHE A 144 -4.67 12.24 -6.72
C PHE A 144 -4.81 13.26 -5.58
N THR A 145 -5.72 12.96 -4.66
CA THR A 145 -5.91 13.70 -3.41
C THR A 145 -5.96 12.70 -2.27
N PHE A 146 -4.95 12.72 -1.41
CA PHE A 146 -4.81 11.75 -0.32
C PHE A 146 -6.06 11.66 0.54
N ASP A 147 -6.60 12.80 0.99
CA ASP A 147 -7.75 12.90 1.90
C ASP A 147 -9.02 12.20 1.38
N LYS A 148 -9.14 12.13 0.06
CA LYS A 148 -10.25 11.43 -0.61
C LYS A 148 -9.90 9.98 -0.89
N MET A 149 -8.74 9.73 -1.49
CA MET A 149 -8.39 8.42 -2.03
C MET A 149 -8.05 7.40 -0.94
N VAL A 150 -7.51 7.83 0.20
CA VAL A 150 -7.23 6.94 1.34
C VAL A 150 -8.51 6.30 1.92
N LYS A 151 -9.68 6.87 1.64
CA LYS A 151 -10.99 6.36 2.07
C LYS A 151 -11.62 5.38 1.09
N ASP A 152 -11.02 5.17 -0.09
CA ASP A 152 -11.51 4.22 -1.08
C ASP A 152 -11.15 2.77 -0.73
N VAL A 153 -12.05 2.10 -0.03
CA VAL A 153 -11.90 0.69 0.37
C VAL A 153 -11.83 -0.29 -0.80
N LYS A 154 -12.24 0.11 -2.02
CA LYS A 154 -12.10 -0.73 -3.21
C LYS A 154 -10.67 -0.70 -3.75
N ALA A 155 -9.99 0.43 -3.59
CA ALA A 155 -8.60 0.56 -3.97
C ALA A 155 -7.67 -0.05 -2.92
N MET A 156 -8.00 0.13 -1.64
CA MET A 156 -7.16 -0.25 -0.51
C MET A 156 -7.68 -1.50 0.22
N HIS A 157 -8.28 -1.34 1.37
CA HIS A 157 -8.89 -2.40 2.17
C HIS A 157 -9.84 -1.80 3.21
N GLU A 158 -10.71 -2.63 3.79
CA GLU A 158 -11.51 -2.20 4.93
C GLU A 158 -10.65 -2.01 6.18
N HIS A 159 -11.02 -1.02 6.98
CA HIS A 159 -10.39 -0.77 8.27
C HIS A 159 -11.06 -1.60 9.36
N TYR A 160 -10.24 -2.15 10.25
CA TYR A 160 -10.69 -2.93 11.40
C TYR A 160 -10.36 -2.21 12.69
N LYS A 161 -11.19 -2.40 13.70
CA LYS A 161 -10.97 -1.86 15.05
C LYS A 161 -9.66 -2.38 15.63
N LEU A 162 -8.77 -1.45 15.96
CA LEU A 162 -7.49 -1.71 16.62
C LEU A 162 -7.38 -0.97 17.95
N ASP A 163 -8.28 -0.02 18.20
CA ASP A 163 -8.32 0.71 19.46
C ASP A 163 -8.58 -0.25 20.63
N GLY A 164 -7.83 -0.03 21.71
CA GLY A 164 -7.75 -0.93 22.82
C GLY A 164 -6.53 -1.85 22.75
N SER A 165 -6.24 -2.46 21.63
CA SER A 165 -4.98 -3.21 21.45
C SER A 165 -3.77 -2.28 21.37
N PHE A 166 -3.93 -1.13 20.70
CA PHE A 166 -2.88 -0.11 20.56
C PHE A 166 -3.34 1.26 21.04
N THR A 167 -2.44 2.00 21.69
CA THR A 167 -2.67 3.36 22.18
C THR A 167 -1.49 4.27 21.90
N GLY A 168 -1.66 5.58 22.08
CA GLY A 168 -0.57 6.58 21.95
C GLY A 168 -0.13 6.85 20.51
N GLU A 169 0.96 7.59 20.42
CA GLU A 169 1.61 7.95 19.16
C GLU A 169 2.61 6.85 18.69
N PRO A 170 2.93 6.80 17.37
CA PRO A 170 2.38 7.69 16.34
C PRO A 170 0.96 7.27 15.90
N LYS A 171 0.16 8.26 15.50
CA LYS A 171 -1.10 8.06 14.77
C LYS A 171 -0.92 8.54 13.33
N PHE A 172 -1.63 7.94 12.41
CA PHE A 172 -1.71 8.45 11.03
C PHE A 172 -2.87 9.45 10.89
N LYS A 173 -2.82 10.27 9.85
CA LYS A 173 -3.91 11.18 9.49
C LYS A 173 -5.23 10.40 9.34
N TYR A 174 -6.33 10.91 9.88
CA TYR A 174 -7.65 10.25 9.93
C TYR A 174 -7.75 8.99 10.80
N HIS A 175 -6.75 8.68 11.65
CA HIS A 175 -6.79 7.49 12.50
C HIS A 175 -8.10 7.37 13.28
N ASP A 176 -8.51 8.42 13.97
CA ASP A 176 -9.69 8.40 14.84
C ASP A 176 -10.99 8.26 14.03
N GLU A 177 -11.07 8.90 12.84
CA GLU A 177 -12.18 8.74 11.90
C GLU A 177 -12.30 7.31 11.40
N PHE A 178 -11.17 6.70 10.99
CA PHE A 178 -11.17 5.31 10.55
C PHE A 178 -11.48 4.33 11.67
N GLN A 179 -11.01 4.58 12.87
CA GLN A 179 -11.34 3.71 14.02
C GLN A 179 -12.81 3.86 14.46
N ALA A 180 -13.41 5.05 14.33
CA ALA A 180 -14.84 5.25 14.63
C ALA A 180 -15.75 4.42 13.71
N SER A 181 -15.42 4.35 12.41
CA SER A 181 -16.20 3.63 11.39
C SER A 181 -15.71 2.19 11.13
N ALA A 182 -14.63 1.75 11.75
CA ALA A 182 -14.00 0.47 11.48
C ALA A 182 -14.86 -0.72 11.90
N LYS A 183 -14.79 -1.79 11.12
CA LYS A 183 -15.45 -3.06 11.45
C LYS A 183 -14.84 -3.70 12.68
N VAL A 184 -15.69 -4.23 13.55
CA VAL A 184 -15.25 -5.09 14.65
C VAL A 184 -14.81 -6.43 14.06
N PRO A 185 -13.59 -6.93 14.36
CA PRO A 185 -13.18 -8.24 13.90
C PRO A 185 -14.11 -9.33 14.41
N GLU A 186 -14.56 -10.22 13.54
CA GLU A 186 -15.37 -11.37 13.97
C GLU A 186 -14.52 -12.28 14.85
N LYS A 187 -15.01 -12.57 16.08
CA LYS A 187 -14.38 -13.57 16.95
C LYS A 187 -14.48 -14.93 16.28
N GLY A 188 -13.36 -15.53 15.94
CA GLY A 188 -13.31 -16.91 15.46
C GLY A 188 -13.18 -17.14 13.97
N ALA A 189 -13.04 -16.14 13.13
CA ALA A 189 -12.64 -16.32 11.73
C ALA A 189 -11.23 -16.92 11.69
N LYS A 190 -11.12 -18.24 11.75
CA LYS A 190 -9.87 -18.98 11.48
C LYS A 190 -9.37 -18.50 10.12
N LYS A 191 -8.26 -17.74 10.11
CA LYS A 191 -7.54 -17.41 8.87
C LYS A 191 -7.30 -18.74 8.16
N GLY A 192 -8.02 -18.97 7.06
CA GLY A 192 -7.84 -20.14 6.24
C GLY A 192 -6.35 -20.28 5.94
N LYS A 193 -5.79 -21.44 6.30
CA LYS A 193 -4.47 -21.83 5.88
C LYS A 193 -4.50 -21.85 4.35
N GLY A 194 -4.01 -20.80 3.72
CA GLY A 194 -3.73 -20.82 2.31
C GLY A 194 -2.66 -21.89 2.07
N LYS A 195 -3.07 -22.94 1.37
CA LYS A 195 -2.16 -23.91 0.77
C LYS A 195 -1.35 -23.25 -0.34
#